data_a3fc043dfb8e942d42d09a81cfb2faf5
#
_entry.id   a3fc043dfb8e942d42d09a81cfb2faf5
#
_cell.length_a   1.000
_cell.length_b   1.000
_cell.length_c   1.000
_cell.angle_alpha   90.00
_cell.angle_beta   90.00
_cell.angle_gamma   90.00
#
_symmetry.space_group_name_H-M   'P 1'
#
loop_
_entity.id
_entity.type
_entity.pdbx_description
1 polymer ?
#
loop_
_entity_poly.entity_id
_entity_poly.type
_entity_poly.pdbx_seq_one_letter_code
_entity_poly.pdbx_strand_id
1 'polypeptide(L)'
;MNRREALRYGGEAAAVTALGTLLIRAGVVGGDADEAVFPPSVDADERLLERCIKCGRCVQVCPTSALTFADVPDGLLHSGVPILDPENGGCIAWNEACLDCVDACPTDALRDLPTDDRGRLPADEVIGVAQVDAGRCINCSNCDPVCPTDAIREPGYEDRETFSVDTDRCPGCGRCVEACPVDGTAIELYPPDEEAAYPVRRG
;
A
#
# COMPACT_ATOMS: atom_id res chain seq x y z
N MET A 1 -26.52 -44.61 -3.44
CA MET A 1 -26.89 -43.31 -2.79
C MET A 1 -28.40 -43.30 -2.65
N ASN A 2 -28.91 -43.28 -1.43
CA ASN A 2 -30.33 -43.30 -1.10
C ASN A 2 -30.91 -41.88 -1.28
N ARG A 3 -32.21 -41.73 -1.65
CA ARG A 3 -32.89 -40.43 -1.81
C ARG A 3 -32.73 -39.49 -0.61
N ARG A 4 -32.70 -40.05 0.61
CA ARG A 4 -32.49 -39.27 1.84
C ARG A 4 -31.07 -38.74 1.96
N GLU A 5 -30.05 -39.52 1.56
CA GLU A 5 -28.66 -39.10 1.54
C GLU A 5 -28.44 -38.00 0.50
N ALA A 6 -29.01 -38.15 -0.69
CA ALA A 6 -28.93 -37.12 -1.75
C ALA A 6 -29.54 -35.77 -1.33
N LEU A 7 -30.69 -35.81 -0.63
CA LEU A 7 -31.33 -34.61 -0.09
C LEU A 7 -30.50 -33.95 1.04
N ARG A 8 -29.88 -34.77 1.88
CA ARG A 8 -29.01 -34.26 2.98
C ARG A 8 -27.75 -33.62 2.43
N TYR A 9 -27.02 -34.27 1.53
CA TYR A 9 -25.85 -33.68 0.89
C TYR A 9 -26.19 -32.45 0.01
N GLY A 10 -27.32 -32.47 -0.69
CA GLY A 10 -27.79 -31.33 -1.44
C GLY A 10 -28.12 -30.12 -0.54
N GLY A 11 -28.73 -30.36 0.61
CA GLY A 11 -29.03 -29.31 1.60
C GLY A 11 -27.77 -28.72 2.24
N GLU A 12 -26.81 -29.58 2.60
CA GLU A 12 -25.53 -29.16 3.16
C GLU A 12 -24.71 -28.34 2.15
N ALA A 13 -24.62 -28.80 0.90
CA ALA A 13 -23.95 -28.07 -0.19
C ALA A 13 -24.62 -26.70 -0.46
N ALA A 14 -25.93 -26.63 -0.46
CA ALA A 14 -26.67 -25.37 -0.65
C ALA A 14 -26.42 -24.38 0.52
N ALA A 15 -26.36 -24.90 1.76
CA ALA A 15 -26.06 -24.06 2.93
C ALA A 15 -24.65 -23.50 2.91
N VAL A 16 -23.65 -24.31 2.51
CA VAL A 16 -22.25 -23.88 2.40
C VAL A 16 -22.11 -22.81 1.29
N THR A 17 -22.75 -23.04 0.14
CA THR A 17 -22.72 -22.06 -0.96
C THR A 17 -23.44 -20.76 -0.58
N ALA A 18 -24.59 -20.82 0.10
CA ALA A 18 -25.30 -19.64 0.56
C ALA A 18 -24.50 -18.85 1.60
N LEU A 19 -23.87 -19.54 2.55
CA LEU A 19 -23.00 -18.92 3.56
C LEU A 19 -21.76 -18.30 2.90
N GLY A 20 -21.10 -18.99 1.98
CA GLY A 20 -19.97 -18.46 1.22
C GLY A 20 -20.34 -17.20 0.43
N THR A 21 -21.49 -17.21 -0.27
CA THR A 21 -21.99 -16.04 -1.00
C THR A 21 -22.34 -14.87 -0.07
N LEU A 22 -22.87 -15.17 1.12
CA LEU A 22 -23.19 -14.15 2.13
C LEU A 22 -21.92 -13.51 2.69
N LEU A 23 -20.89 -14.30 2.97
CA LEU A 23 -19.59 -13.82 3.46
C LEU A 23 -18.87 -12.95 2.42
N ILE A 24 -18.91 -13.34 1.15
CA ILE A 24 -18.39 -12.52 0.04
C ILE A 24 -19.14 -11.20 -0.08
N ARG A 25 -20.48 -11.23 -0.02
CA ARG A 25 -21.32 -10.02 -0.09
C ARG A 25 -21.21 -9.12 1.14
N ALA A 26 -20.89 -9.69 2.27
CA ALA A 26 -20.65 -8.94 3.51
C ALA A 26 -19.23 -8.33 3.58
N GLY A 27 -18.41 -8.48 2.54
CA GLY A 27 -17.02 -7.98 2.52
C GLY A 27 -16.06 -8.75 3.44
N VAL A 28 -16.52 -9.84 4.08
CA VAL A 28 -15.67 -10.63 5.00
C VAL A 28 -14.56 -11.37 4.25
N VAL A 29 -14.75 -11.68 2.97
CA VAL A 29 -13.79 -12.41 2.11
C VAL A 29 -13.20 -11.51 1.02
N GLY A 30 -13.73 -10.31 0.85
CA GLY A 30 -13.30 -9.31 -0.11
C GLY A 30 -13.00 -7.99 0.60
N GLY A 31 -12.04 -7.97 1.51
CA GLY A 31 -11.38 -6.72 1.86
C GLY A 31 -10.72 -6.21 0.58
N ASP A 32 -10.95 -4.95 0.25
CA ASP A 32 -10.38 -4.31 -0.93
C ASP A 32 -8.87 -4.21 -0.72
N ALA A 33 -8.12 -5.21 -1.22
CA ALA A 33 -6.66 -5.13 -1.35
C ALA A 33 -6.24 -3.98 -2.27
N ASP A 34 -7.22 -3.34 -2.91
CA ASP A 34 -7.06 -2.17 -3.78
C ASP A 34 -6.54 -0.91 -3.05
N GLU A 35 -6.47 -0.92 -1.71
CA GLU A 35 -5.91 0.20 -0.92
C GLU A 35 -4.52 -0.08 -0.35
N ALA A 36 -3.99 -1.30 -0.44
CA ALA A 36 -2.69 -1.64 0.13
C ALA A 36 -1.54 -1.22 -0.78
N VAL A 37 -0.56 -0.52 -0.22
CA VAL A 37 0.69 -0.19 -0.91
C VAL A 37 1.74 -1.25 -0.56
N PHE A 38 2.34 -1.85 -1.58
CA PHE A 38 3.35 -2.89 -1.41
C PHE A 38 4.78 -2.31 -1.36
N PRO A 39 5.75 -3.04 -0.80
CA PRO A 39 7.14 -2.62 -0.81
C PRO A 39 7.66 -2.46 -2.25
N PRO A 40 8.72 -1.66 -2.48
CA PRO A 40 9.35 -1.55 -3.79
C PRO A 40 9.76 -2.93 -4.31
N SER A 41 9.81 -3.08 -5.62
CA SER A 41 10.11 -4.33 -6.35
C SER A 41 8.98 -5.34 -6.52
N VAL A 42 7.75 -4.99 -6.21
CA VAL A 42 6.58 -5.81 -6.50
C VAL A 42 5.97 -5.36 -7.83
N ASP A 43 6.11 -6.15 -8.89
CA ASP A 43 5.57 -5.81 -10.22
C ASP A 43 4.06 -5.98 -10.34
N ALA A 44 3.50 -6.87 -9.53
CA ALA A 44 2.08 -7.14 -9.45
C ALA A 44 1.79 -7.96 -8.19
N ASP A 45 0.60 -7.80 -7.63
CA ASP A 45 0.10 -8.56 -6.49
C ASP A 45 0.23 -10.07 -6.67
N GLU A 46 0.00 -10.55 -7.90
CA GLU A 46 0.09 -11.96 -8.26
C GLU A 46 1.48 -12.55 -7.93
N ARG A 47 2.58 -11.85 -8.28
CA ARG A 47 3.93 -12.35 -8.02
C ARG A 47 4.23 -12.41 -6.53
N LEU A 48 3.81 -11.41 -5.77
CA LEU A 48 3.97 -11.39 -4.32
C LEU A 48 3.22 -12.57 -3.70
N LEU A 49 1.96 -12.79 -4.07
CA LEU A 49 1.15 -13.88 -3.55
C LEU A 49 1.69 -15.26 -3.94
N GLU A 50 2.25 -15.41 -5.14
CA GLU A 50 2.81 -16.68 -5.61
C GLU A 50 4.12 -17.07 -4.91
N ARG A 51 4.97 -16.10 -4.56
CA ARG A 51 6.33 -16.35 -4.09
C ARG A 51 6.57 -16.03 -2.63
N CYS A 52 5.75 -15.16 -2.04
CA CYS A 52 5.90 -14.76 -0.65
C CYS A 52 5.53 -15.91 0.30
N ILE A 53 6.50 -16.39 1.05
CA ILE A 53 6.29 -17.40 2.10
C ILE A 53 5.93 -16.80 3.46
N LYS A 54 5.64 -15.49 3.50
CA LYS A 54 5.21 -14.77 4.71
C LYS A 54 6.20 -14.89 5.88
N CYS A 55 7.50 -14.94 5.58
CA CYS A 55 8.55 -15.17 6.59
C CYS A 55 8.89 -13.95 7.44
N GLY A 56 8.44 -12.76 7.05
CA GLY A 56 8.62 -11.51 7.79
C GLY A 56 10.01 -10.89 7.79
N ARG A 57 10.98 -11.44 7.04
CA ARG A 57 12.34 -10.89 7.03
C ARG A 57 12.38 -9.44 6.55
N CYS A 58 11.65 -9.11 5.48
CA CYS A 58 11.56 -7.76 4.94
C CYS A 58 11.05 -6.74 5.98
N VAL A 59 10.07 -7.13 6.78
CA VAL A 59 9.54 -6.30 7.87
C VAL A 59 10.60 -6.09 8.96
N GLN A 60 11.33 -7.16 9.34
CA GLN A 60 12.32 -7.10 10.41
C GLN A 60 13.56 -6.28 10.08
N VAL A 61 13.98 -6.26 8.80
CA VAL A 61 15.19 -5.54 8.38
C VAL A 61 14.92 -4.10 7.99
N CYS A 62 13.65 -3.69 7.87
CA CYS A 62 13.29 -2.33 7.47
C CYS A 62 13.78 -1.30 8.51
N PRO A 63 14.73 -0.42 8.16
CA PRO A 63 15.36 0.47 9.14
C PRO A 63 14.44 1.56 9.66
N THR A 64 13.38 1.88 8.90
CA THR A 64 12.39 2.91 9.27
C THR A 64 11.09 2.32 9.80
N SER A 65 10.98 0.99 9.90
CA SER A 65 9.73 0.30 10.26
C SER A 65 8.56 0.60 9.31
N ALA A 66 8.86 1.01 8.08
CA ALA A 66 7.85 1.33 7.06
C ALA A 66 7.03 0.11 6.60
N LEU A 67 7.50 -1.10 6.88
CA LEU A 67 6.82 -2.33 6.48
C LEU A 67 6.14 -3.00 7.66
N THR A 68 4.90 -3.41 7.44
CA THR A 68 4.11 -4.24 8.36
C THR A 68 3.51 -5.43 7.62
N PHE A 69 2.74 -6.25 8.31
CA PHE A 69 1.99 -7.34 7.67
C PHE A 69 0.57 -6.89 7.39
N ALA A 70 0.08 -7.20 6.20
CA ALA A 70 -1.33 -7.04 5.89
C ALA A 70 -2.18 -7.92 6.82
N ASP A 71 -3.24 -7.34 7.36
CA ASP A 71 -4.22 -8.01 8.19
C ASP A 71 -5.41 -8.51 7.36
N VAL A 72 -6.36 -9.19 7.99
CA VAL A 72 -7.57 -9.72 7.31
C VAL A 72 -8.43 -8.62 6.66
N PRO A 73 -8.58 -7.42 7.24
CA PRO A 73 -9.25 -6.31 6.57
C PRO A 73 -8.63 -5.88 5.24
N ASP A 74 -7.30 -6.02 5.11
CA ASP A 74 -6.55 -5.70 3.88
C ASP A 74 -6.71 -6.77 2.78
N GLY A 75 -7.59 -7.74 3.01
CA GLY A 75 -7.86 -8.84 2.11
C GLY A 75 -7.36 -10.19 2.63
N LEU A 76 -8.25 -11.19 2.66
CA LEU A 76 -7.93 -12.51 3.21
C LEU A 76 -6.75 -13.18 2.49
N LEU A 77 -6.61 -12.99 1.18
CA LEU A 77 -5.52 -13.55 0.39
C LEU A 77 -4.17 -12.86 0.68
N HIS A 78 -4.22 -11.57 1.00
CA HIS A 78 -3.05 -10.73 1.30
C HIS A 78 -2.62 -10.83 2.76
N SER A 79 -3.45 -11.37 3.66
CA SER A 79 -3.11 -11.50 5.08
C SER A 79 -1.73 -12.14 5.28
N GLY A 80 -0.84 -11.43 5.97
CA GLY A 80 0.54 -11.83 6.26
C GLY A 80 1.57 -11.53 5.17
N VAL A 81 1.21 -10.91 4.04
CA VAL A 81 2.20 -10.34 3.12
C VAL A 81 2.68 -8.97 3.64
N PRO A 82 3.89 -8.51 3.25
CA PRO A 82 4.36 -7.18 3.64
C PRO A 82 3.60 -6.09 2.88
N ILE A 83 3.18 -5.07 3.60
CA ILE A 83 2.64 -3.82 3.07
C ILE A 83 3.38 -2.64 3.65
N LEU A 84 3.32 -1.49 2.97
CA LEU A 84 3.83 -0.23 3.48
C LEU A 84 2.81 0.37 4.45
N ASP A 85 3.27 0.64 5.67
CA ASP A 85 2.51 1.35 6.69
C ASP A 85 3.22 2.68 7.01
N PRO A 86 2.86 3.75 6.31
CA PRO A 86 3.56 5.03 6.39
C PRO A 86 3.33 5.77 7.71
N GLU A 87 2.39 5.36 8.55
CA GLU A 87 2.22 5.91 9.90
C GLU A 87 3.33 5.45 10.84
N ASN A 88 3.87 4.24 10.62
CA ASN A 88 5.00 3.71 11.40
C ASN A 88 6.35 4.20 10.87
N GLY A 89 6.42 4.59 9.59
CA GLY A 89 7.63 5.12 8.97
C GLY A 89 7.55 5.16 7.44
N GLY A 90 8.25 6.08 6.81
CA GLY A 90 8.34 6.18 5.36
C GLY A 90 9.50 5.37 4.77
N CYS A 91 9.35 4.90 3.53
CA CYS A 91 10.42 4.23 2.81
C CYS A 91 11.50 5.23 2.38
N ILE A 92 12.76 4.92 2.67
CA ILE A 92 13.91 5.79 2.39
C ILE A 92 14.64 5.46 1.09
N ALA A 93 14.22 4.47 0.34
CA ALA A 93 14.93 3.97 -0.84
C ALA A 93 15.16 5.03 -1.95
N TRP A 94 14.39 6.11 -1.97
CA TRP A 94 14.58 7.24 -2.89
C TRP A 94 15.53 8.32 -2.34
N ASN A 95 15.80 8.32 -1.04
CA ASN A 95 16.74 9.27 -0.40
C ASN A 95 18.11 8.64 -0.19
N GLU A 96 18.12 7.39 0.19
CA GLU A 96 19.28 6.65 0.66
C GLU A 96 19.40 5.32 -0.07
N ALA A 97 20.57 4.75 -0.12
CA ALA A 97 20.80 3.40 -0.61
C ALA A 97 20.18 2.39 0.37
N CYS A 98 18.94 1.99 0.11
CA CYS A 98 18.22 1.05 0.95
C CYS A 98 17.35 0.14 0.10
N LEU A 99 17.76 -1.13 0.00
CA LEU A 99 16.96 -2.24 -0.53
C LEU A 99 17.02 -3.45 0.40
N ASP A 100 17.20 -3.22 1.71
CA ASP A 100 17.37 -4.26 2.73
C ASP A 100 16.22 -5.29 2.71
N CYS A 101 15.00 -4.85 2.41
CA CYS A 101 13.85 -5.74 2.28
C CYS A 101 13.98 -6.69 1.08
N VAL A 102 14.57 -6.23 -0.01
CA VAL A 102 14.85 -7.03 -1.22
C VAL A 102 15.94 -8.04 -0.93
N ASP A 103 17.09 -7.57 -0.38
CA ASP A 103 18.24 -8.40 -0.04
C ASP A 103 17.90 -9.51 0.97
N ALA A 104 16.98 -9.24 1.87
CA ALA A 104 16.52 -10.21 2.86
C ALA A 104 15.51 -11.23 2.34
N CYS A 105 14.95 -11.05 1.13
CA CYS A 105 13.90 -11.90 0.59
C CYS A 105 14.46 -13.25 0.09
N PRO A 106 14.11 -14.40 0.71
CA PRO A 106 14.70 -15.69 0.35
C PRO A 106 14.07 -16.33 -0.89
N THR A 107 12.99 -15.77 -1.42
CA THR A 107 12.18 -16.39 -2.47
C THR A 107 12.05 -15.53 -3.73
N ASP A 108 12.78 -14.42 -3.80
CA ASP A 108 12.68 -13.42 -4.87
C ASP A 108 11.23 -12.93 -5.10
N ALA A 109 10.40 -12.95 -4.04
CA ALA A 109 9.10 -12.29 -4.05
C ALA A 109 9.25 -10.78 -4.17
N LEU A 110 10.30 -10.24 -3.54
CA LEU A 110 10.87 -8.92 -3.79
C LEU A 110 12.14 -9.14 -4.62
N ARG A 111 12.27 -8.45 -5.74
CA ARG A 111 13.39 -8.58 -6.68
C ARG A 111 14.24 -7.33 -6.72
N ASP A 112 15.46 -7.46 -7.20
CA ASP A 112 16.36 -6.35 -7.45
C ASP A 112 15.72 -5.32 -8.40
N LEU A 113 15.87 -4.05 -8.04
CA LEU A 113 15.47 -2.91 -8.85
C LEU A 113 16.72 -2.15 -9.34
N PRO A 114 16.65 -1.53 -10.51
CA PRO A 114 17.71 -0.64 -10.94
C PRO A 114 17.83 0.53 -9.97
N THR A 115 19.05 0.88 -9.60
CA THR A 115 19.35 2.01 -8.74
C THR A 115 20.27 3.02 -9.44
N ASP A 116 20.28 4.26 -8.95
CA ASP A 116 21.22 5.27 -9.39
C ASP A 116 22.66 4.97 -8.89
N ASP A 117 23.64 5.80 -9.30
CA ASP A 117 25.04 5.66 -8.89
C ASP A 117 25.27 5.75 -7.36
N ARG A 118 24.26 6.16 -6.61
CA ARG A 118 24.26 6.24 -5.14
C ARG A 118 23.49 5.11 -4.48
N GLY A 119 22.98 4.16 -5.27
CA GLY A 119 22.19 3.03 -4.79
C GLY A 119 20.73 3.38 -4.39
N ARG A 120 20.22 4.51 -4.84
CA ARG A 120 18.83 4.95 -4.56
C ARG A 120 17.92 4.55 -5.71
N LEU A 121 16.65 4.34 -5.41
CA LEU A 121 15.65 4.13 -6.45
C LEU A 121 15.46 5.39 -7.31
N PRO A 122 15.26 5.22 -8.62
CA PRO A 122 14.97 6.33 -9.51
C PRO A 122 13.55 6.88 -9.25
N ALA A 123 13.31 8.12 -9.64
CA ALA A 123 12.03 8.81 -9.37
C ALA A 123 10.84 8.22 -10.14
N ASP A 124 11.10 7.49 -11.20
CA ASP A 124 10.11 6.80 -12.03
C ASP A 124 9.72 5.41 -11.50
N GLU A 125 10.41 4.93 -10.48
CA GLU A 125 9.95 3.75 -9.73
C GLU A 125 8.84 4.19 -8.77
N VAL A 126 7.61 3.74 -9.00
CA VAL A 126 6.42 4.17 -8.25
C VAL A 126 5.78 2.97 -7.57
N ILE A 127 5.58 3.06 -6.26
CA ILE A 127 4.89 2.04 -5.45
C ILE A 127 3.52 2.51 -4.95
N GLY A 128 3.24 3.79 -5.06
CA GLY A 128 1.98 4.38 -4.62
C GLY A 128 1.94 5.86 -4.91
N VAL A 129 0.86 6.50 -4.51
CA VAL A 129 0.67 7.96 -4.65
C VAL A 129 0.06 8.52 -3.39
N ALA A 130 0.65 9.59 -2.87
CA ALA A 130 0.11 10.30 -1.72
C ALA A 130 -0.92 11.34 -2.15
N GLN A 131 -1.96 11.51 -1.33
CA GLN A 131 -2.97 12.57 -1.50
C GLN A 131 -3.15 13.36 -0.20
N VAL A 132 -3.35 14.66 -0.30
CA VAL A 132 -3.62 15.54 0.83
C VAL A 132 -5.11 15.77 0.96
N ASP A 133 -5.66 15.47 2.13
CA ASP A 133 -7.01 15.90 2.51
C ASP A 133 -6.97 17.38 2.88
N ALA A 134 -7.49 18.23 1.99
CA ALA A 134 -7.53 19.66 2.18
C ALA A 134 -8.35 20.09 3.41
N GLY A 135 -9.34 19.29 3.82
CA GLY A 135 -10.15 19.58 5.01
C GLY A 135 -9.41 19.33 6.33
N ARG A 136 -8.37 18.50 6.32
CA ARG A 136 -7.54 18.16 7.48
C ARG A 136 -6.18 18.85 7.48
N CYS A 137 -5.70 19.29 6.33
CA CYS A 137 -4.39 19.92 6.18
C CYS A 137 -4.34 21.26 6.89
N ILE A 138 -3.37 21.42 7.81
CA ILE A 138 -3.15 22.65 8.58
C ILE A 138 -2.06 23.55 7.99
N ASN A 139 -1.56 23.25 6.80
CA ASN A 139 -0.51 24.02 6.10
C ASN A 139 0.79 24.19 6.92
N CYS A 140 1.22 23.15 7.65
CA CYS A 140 2.40 23.21 8.53
C CYS A 140 3.74 23.08 7.81
N SER A 141 3.76 22.74 6.52
CA SER A 141 4.95 22.56 5.67
C SER A 141 5.87 21.38 6.02
N ASN A 142 5.52 20.50 6.98
CA ASN A 142 6.41 19.40 7.39
C ASN A 142 6.60 18.33 6.30
N CYS A 143 5.65 18.18 5.38
CA CYS A 143 5.72 17.21 4.29
C CYS A 143 6.72 17.62 3.18
N ASP A 144 6.97 18.91 3.00
CA ASP A 144 7.80 19.43 1.92
C ASP A 144 9.29 19.02 2.07
N PRO A 145 9.99 19.30 3.17
CA PRO A 145 11.43 19.02 3.30
C PRO A 145 11.78 17.54 3.33
N VAL A 146 10.80 16.65 3.54
CA VAL A 146 11.03 15.20 3.58
C VAL A 146 10.76 14.50 2.25
N CYS A 147 10.24 15.23 1.26
CA CYS A 147 9.91 14.66 -0.03
C CYS A 147 11.17 14.44 -0.87
N PRO A 148 11.49 13.18 -1.27
CA PRO A 148 12.74 12.88 -2.00
C PRO A 148 12.72 13.35 -3.47
N THR A 149 11.54 13.58 -4.03
CA THR A 149 11.34 13.88 -5.45
C THR A 149 10.78 15.28 -5.70
N ASP A 150 10.70 16.11 -4.65
CA ASP A 150 10.07 17.43 -4.69
C ASP A 150 8.66 17.36 -5.30
N ALA A 151 7.87 16.38 -4.92
CA ALA A 151 6.49 16.19 -5.39
C ALA A 151 5.48 17.06 -4.63
N ILE A 152 5.86 17.62 -3.47
CA ILE A 152 4.97 18.48 -2.69
C ILE A 152 4.86 19.86 -3.34
N ARG A 153 3.66 20.38 -3.41
CA ARG A 153 3.33 21.71 -3.95
C ARG A 153 2.74 22.57 -2.84
N GLU A 154 3.28 23.79 -2.70
CA GLU A 154 2.84 24.77 -1.72
C GLU A 154 1.42 25.31 -2.04
N PRO A 155 0.71 25.89 -1.02
CA PRO A 155 -0.53 26.60 -1.24
C PRO A 155 -0.40 27.69 -2.32
N GLY A 156 -1.41 27.78 -3.20
CA GLY A 156 -1.39 28.66 -4.38
C GLY A 156 -0.98 28.00 -5.68
N TYR A 157 -0.46 26.78 -5.63
CA TYR A 157 -0.23 25.99 -6.83
C TYR A 157 -1.57 25.47 -7.38
N GLU A 158 -1.84 25.74 -8.66
CA GLU A 158 -3.12 25.42 -9.32
C GLU A 158 -4.37 25.88 -8.53
N ASP A 159 -4.30 27.08 -7.92
CA ASP A 159 -5.37 27.68 -7.11
C ASP A 159 -5.81 26.85 -5.88
N ARG A 160 -4.96 25.96 -5.40
CA ARG A 160 -5.22 25.18 -4.17
C ARG A 160 -4.88 25.99 -2.92
N GLU A 161 -5.76 25.93 -1.93
CA GLU A 161 -5.57 26.66 -0.65
C GLU A 161 -4.63 25.93 0.32
N THR A 162 -4.35 24.64 0.08
CA THR A 162 -3.53 23.77 0.92
C THR A 162 -2.37 23.17 0.14
N PHE A 163 -1.42 22.58 0.84
CA PHE A 163 -0.42 21.74 0.22
C PHE A 163 -1.09 20.65 -0.63
N SER A 164 -0.45 20.27 -1.69
CA SER A 164 -0.91 19.22 -2.60
C SER A 164 0.27 18.37 -3.08
N VAL A 165 -0.02 17.23 -3.70
CA VAL A 165 0.99 16.33 -4.25
C VAL A 165 0.91 16.33 -5.77
N ASP A 166 2.04 16.50 -6.41
CA ASP A 166 2.23 16.28 -7.84
C ASP A 166 2.38 14.77 -8.06
N THR A 167 1.33 14.14 -8.56
CA THR A 167 1.24 12.70 -8.72
C THR A 167 2.22 12.13 -9.73
N ASP A 168 2.62 12.92 -10.73
CA ASP A 168 3.60 12.52 -11.73
C ASP A 168 5.02 12.41 -11.16
N ARG A 169 5.25 12.98 -9.99
CA ARG A 169 6.55 12.99 -9.30
C ARG A 169 6.56 12.18 -8.00
N CYS A 170 5.39 11.78 -7.53
CA CYS A 170 5.26 11.07 -6.26
C CYS A 170 5.57 9.59 -6.43
N PRO A 171 6.62 9.05 -5.77
CA PRO A 171 6.92 7.62 -5.85
C PRO A 171 6.12 6.77 -4.85
N GLY A 172 5.34 7.38 -3.95
CA GLY A 172 4.58 6.66 -2.94
C GLY A 172 5.38 6.21 -1.72
N CYS A 173 6.48 6.88 -1.42
CA CYS A 173 7.38 6.46 -0.32
C CYS A 173 6.82 6.64 1.10
N GLY A 174 5.71 7.38 1.29
CA GLY A 174 5.04 7.58 2.58
C GLY A 174 5.71 8.55 3.56
N ARG A 175 6.85 9.15 3.24
CA ARG A 175 7.59 10.04 4.15
C ARG A 175 6.82 11.30 4.56
N CYS A 176 5.96 11.80 3.67
CA CYS A 176 5.08 12.93 3.97
C CYS A 176 3.97 12.56 4.96
N VAL A 177 3.52 11.30 4.95
CA VAL A 177 2.54 10.77 5.92
C VAL A 177 3.18 10.70 7.30
N GLU A 178 4.36 10.07 7.43
CA GLU A 178 5.16 10.01 8.67
C GLU A 178 5.43 11.39 9.26
N ALA A 179 5.72 12.39 8.42
CA ALA A 179 6.03 13.75 8.86
C ALA A 179 4.79 14.59 9.21
N CYS A 180 3.58 14.11 8.92
CA CYS A 180 2.36 14.85 9.16
C CYS A 180 2.00 14.87 10.64
N PRO A 181 1.90 16.07 11.29
CA PRO A 181 1.62 16.15 12.73
C PRO A 181 0.13 16.09 13.05
N VAL A 182 -0.74 15.97 12.05
CA VAL A 182 -2.18 15.90 12.24
C VAL A 182 -2.54 14.51 12.77
N ASP A 183 -3.33 14.45 13.84
CA ASP A 183 -3.80 13.20 14.42
C ASP A 183 -4.58 12.37 13.38
N GLY A 184 -4.14 11.12 13.14
CA GLY A 184 -4.60 10.28 12.05
C GLY A 184 -4.28 10.83 10.66
N THR A 185 -3.23 11.59 10.52
CA THR A 185 -2.68 12.23 9.31
C THR A 185 -3.69 12.98 8.42
N ALA A 186 -3.23 13.96 7.67
CA ALA A 186 -3.98 14.62 6.59
C ALA A 186 -3.50 14.17 5.21
N ILE A 187 -2.67 13.15 5.14
CA ILE A 187 -2.09 12.61 3.90
C ILE A 187 -2.33 11.12 3.88
N GLU A 188 -3.03 10.66 2.88
CA GLU A 188 -3.28 9.24 2.66
C GLU A 188 -2.42 8.72 1.52
N LEU A 189 -2.01 7.45 1.57
CA LEU A 189 -1.22 6.79 0.55
C LEU A 189 -2.08 5.74 -0.15
N TYR A 190 -2.07 5.75 -1.47
CA TYR A 190 -2.83 4.85 -2.32
C TYR A 190 -1.89 4.04 -3.23
N PRO A 191 -2.25 2.83 -3.64
CA PRO A 191 -1.51 2.08 -4.64
C PRO A 191 -1.47 2.83 -5.98
N PRO A 192 -0.50 2.55 -6.86
CA PRO A 192 -0.44 3.13 -8.19
C PRO A 192 -1.53 2.48 -9.06
N ASP A 193 -2.59 3.21 -9.36
CA ASP A 193 -3.62 2.77 -10.30
C ASP A 193 -3.27 3.21 -11.73
N GLU A 194 -3.24 2.28 -12.66
CA GLU A 194 -3.04 2.56 -14.09
C GLU A 194 -4.22 3.33 -14.72
N GLU A 195 -5.37 3.42 -14.05
CA GLU A 195 -6.61 3.93 -14.65
C GLU A 195 -7.40 4.94 -13.79
N ALA A 196 -7.01 5.16 -12.57
CA ALA A 196 -7.75 6.04 -11.66
C ALA A 196 -7.15 7.46 -11.62
N ALA A 197 -7.88 8.38 -12.22
CA ALA A 197 -7.91 9.73 -11.64
C ALA A 197 -8.41 9.55 -10.19
N TYR A 198 -7.48 9.54 -9.21
CA TYR A 198 -7.78 9.37 -7.79
C TYR A 198 -9.01 10.21 -7.44
N PRO A 199 -10.06 9.61 -6.90
CA PRO A 199 -11.25 10.35 -6.55
C PRO A 199 -10.86 11.35 -5.48
N VAL A 200 -10.75 12.61 -5.86
CA VAL A 200 -10.78 13.71 -4.88
C VAL A 200 -12.07 13.50 -4.11
N ARG A 201 -11.98 12.97 -2.91
CA ARG A 201 -13.14 12.90 -2.01
C ARG A 201 -13.61 14.34 -1.82
N ARG A 202 -14.60 14.73 -2.61
CA ARG A 202 -15.29 15.99 -2.40
C ARG A 202 -16.13 15.78 -1.15
N GLY A 203 -15.68 16.39 -0.05
CA GLY A 203 -16.44 16.50 1.18
C GLY A 203 -17.80 17.17 0.98
#